data_42924b9defe471f06d94e6f3ee4c0c78
#
_entry.id   42924b9defe471f06d94e6f3ee4c0c78
#
_cell.length_a   1.000
_cell.length_b   1.000
_cell.length_c   1.000
_cell.angle_alpha   90.00
_cell.angle_beta   90.00
_cell.angle_gamma   90.00
#
_symmetry.space_group_name_H-M   'P 1'
#
loop_
_entity.id
_entity.type
_entity.pdbx_description
1 polymer ?
#
loop_
_entity_poly.entity_id
_entity_poly.type
_entity_poly.pdbx_seq_one_letter_code
_entity_poly.pdbx_strand_id
1 'polypeptide(L)'
;MGDNNILAAFLLLIAAGGAILTLSGLSSTALITGTTNLTVVSTIAITLPTNLVDFGLMFPDTTNDTTDSIPPPFTIQNDGNRKVNVTISATSLFSTAVNPTDFFKFRIAASGEGTCYIGSCTNTSQYYFMPSADSLSICYLNFTNSCDTVLIHINATVPVAEPDGIKTSTVTFLASQA
;
A
#
# COMPACT_ATOMS: atom_id res chain seq x y z
N MET A 1 71.01 31.31 8.62
CA MET A 1 70.61 30.33 9.59
C MET A 1 69.10 30.48 9.87
N GLY A 2 68.26 30.46 8.84
CA GLY A 2 66.82 30.78 8.95
C GLY A 2 65.89 29.89 8.09
N ASP A 3 66.41 29.31 7.04
CA ASP A 3 65.57 28.75 5.98
C ASP A 3 65.16 27.31 6.24
N ASN A 4 65.85 26.54 7.07
CA ASN A 4 65.54 25.16 7.35
C ASN A 4 64.33 24.94 8.29
N ASN A 5 64.06 25.96 9.14
CA ASN A 5 62.96 25.86 10.09
C ASN A 5 61.58 26.11 9.43
N ILE A 6 61.56 26.92 8.36
CA ILE A 6 60.34 27.17 7.60
C ILE A 6 59.97 25.95 6.76
N LEU A 7 60.97 25.29 6.19
CA LEU A 7 60.76 24.07 5.42
C LEU A 7 60.22 22.91 6.30
N ALA A 8 60.74 22.77 7.51
CA ALA A 8 60.33 21.77 8.48
C ALA A 8 58.88 22.02 8.99
N ALA A 9 58.54 23.29 9.24
CA ALA A 9 57.19 23.68 9.64
C ALA A 9 56.15 23.43 8.54
N PHE A 10 56.56 23.68 7.26
CA PHE A 10 55.68 23.40 6.12
C PHE A 10 55.48 21.91 5.89
N LEU A 11 56.51 21.08 6.05
CA LEU A 11 56.38 19.62 5.98
C LEU A 11 55.53 19.03 7.10
N LEU A 12 55.56 19.59 8.31
CA LEU A 12 54.76 19.13 9.45
C LEU A 12 53.25 19.46 9.28
N LEU A 13 52.96 20.61 8.65
CA LEU A 13 51.57 21.00 8.37
C LEU A 13 50.92 20.11 7.32
N ILE A 14 51.71 19.63 6.35
CA ILE A 14 51.25 18.72 5.28
C ILE A 14 50.96 17.33 5.84
N ALA A 15 51.73 16.86 6.82
CA ALA A 15 51.51 15.57 7.45
C ALA A 15 50.25 15.51 8.33
N ALA A 16 49.87 16.64 8.94
CA ALA A 16 48.67 16.73 9.78
C ALA A 16 47.37 16.93 8.98
N GLY A 17 47.46 17.50 7.77
CA GLY A 17 46.30 17.82 6.91
C GLY A 17 46.00 16.82 5.80
N GLY A 18 46.80 15.77 5.61
CA GLY A 18 46.60 14.78 4.54
C GLY A 18 46.72 15.31 3.11
N ALA A 19 47.29 16.54 2.91
CA ALA A 19 47.53 17.13 1.59
C ALA A 19 49.00 16.99 1.23
N ILE A 20 49.32 16.19 0.22
CA ILE A 20 50.66 16.10 -0.36
C ILE A 20 50.78 17.17 -1.43
N LEU A 21 51.51 18.26 -1.14
CA LEU A 21 51.89 19.27 -2.12
C LEU A 21 53.19 18.83 -2.78
N THR A 22 53.13 18.32 -4.00
CA THR A 22 54.34 18.09 -4.81
C THR A 22 54.72 19.34 -5.59
N LEU A 23 55.88 19.88 -5.31
CA LEU A 23 56.44 21.12 -5.92
C LEU A 23 56.95 20.93 -7.36
N SER A 24 56.48 19.98 -8.10
CA SER A 24 56.92 19.69 -9.47
C SER A 24 55.75 19.72 -10.44
N GLY A 25 55.13 20.88 -10.69
CA GLY A 25 54.24 21.10 -11.85
C GLY A 25 53.16 20.05 -12.16
N LEU A 26 52.94 19.10 -11.26
CA LEU A 26 51.91 18.08 -11.37
C LEU A 26 50.67 18.57 -10.63
N SER A 27 49.56 18.72 -11.33
CA SER A 27 48.28 19.00 -10.71
C SER A 27 47.91 17.83 -9.79
N SER A 28 47.93 18.02 -8.49
CA SER A 28 47.41 17.05 -7.53
C SER A 28 45.91 17.21 -7.40
N THR A 29 45.18 16.16 -7.71
CA THR A 29 43.74 16.08 -7.40
C THR A 29 43.55 15.51 -6.01
N ALA A 30 42.99 16.34 -5.12
CA ALA A 30 42.58 15.85 -3.80
C ALA A 30 41.17 15.27 -3.89
N LEU A 31 41.00 13.98 -3.55
CA LEU A 31 39.72 13.33 -3.40
C LEU A 31 39.29 13.43 -1.92
N ILE A 32 38.22 14.14 -1.67
CA ILE A 32 37.59 14.19 -0.34
C ILE A 32 36.32 13.35 -0.39
N THR A 33 36.21 12.35 0.49
CA THR A 33 35.03 11.52 0.63
C THR A 33 34.28 11.89 1.88
N GLY A 34 32.96 12.06 1.76
CA GLY A 34 32.06 12.26 2.88
C GLY A 34 31.12 11.08 3.00
N THR A 35 30.69 10.76 4.22
CA THR A 35 29.69 9.74 4.49
C THR A 35 28.42 10.40 4.99
N THR A 36 27.27 10.07 4.35
CA THR A 36 25.95 10.50 4.81
C THR A 36 25.20 9.29 5.33
N ASN A 37 24.72 9.35 6.58
CA ASN A 37 23.89 8.33 7.17
C ASN A 37 22.45 8.83 7.25
N LEU A 38 21.50 8.00 6.79
CA LEU A 38 20.06 8.22 6.87
C LEU A 38 19.39 6.96 7.38
N THR A 39 18.47 7.10 8.32
CA THR A 39 17.61 6.00 8.79
C THR A 39 16.20 6.23 8.26
N VAL A 40 15.69 5.28 7.47
CA VAL A 40 14.30 5.29 6.99
C VAL A 40 13.44 4.52 7.98
N VAL A 41 12.44 5.21 8.54
CA VAL A 41 11.47 4.59 9.46
C VAL A 41 10.45 3.78 8.67
N SER A 42 10.10 2.59 9.17
CA SER A 42 9.07 1.73 8.60
C SER A 42 7.69 2.31 8.88
N THR A 43 6.88 2.48 7.84
CA THR A 43 5.49 2.96 7.94
C THR A 43 4.56 1.99 7.24
N ILE A 44 3.52 1.55 7.96
CA ILE A 44 2.38 0.81 7.41
C ILE A 44 1.22 1.80 7.35
N ALA A 45 0.71 2.03 6.15
CA ALA A 45 -0.44 2.90 5.94
C ALA A 45 -1.22 2.43 4.71
N ILE A 46 -2.55 2.40 4.83
CA ILE A 46 -3.46 2.24 3.69
C ILE A 46 -4.45 3.39 3.68
N THR A 47 -4.83 3.80 2.49
CA THR A 47 -5.93 4.74 2.25
C THR A 47 -7.04 4.09 1.44
N LEU A 48 -8.21 4.69 1.49
CA LEU A 48 -9.41 4.23 0.79
C LEU A 48 -9.95 5.39 -0.07
N PRO A 49 -9.34 5.65 -1.24
CA PRO A 49 -9.75 6.74 -2.14
C PRO A 49 -11.22 6.69 -2.53
N THR A 50 -11.74 5.48 -2.79
CA THR A 50 -13.18 5.23 -2.93
C THR A 50 -13.66 4.50 -1.69
N ASN A 51 -14.43 5.17 -0.85
CA ASN A 51 -14.85 4.70 0.47
C ASN A 51 -16.36 4.49 0.63
N LEU A 52 -17.12 4.67 -0.45
CA LEU A 52 -18.57 4.46 -0.48
C LEU A 52 -18.98 3.65 -1.70
N VAL A 53 -19.77 2.61 -1.47
CA VAL A 53 -20.49 1.88 -2.51
C VAL A 53 -21.97 2.02 -2.21
N ASP A 54 -22.69 2.79 -3.03
CA ASP A 54 -24.12 3.03 -2.90
C ASP A 54 -24.87 2.48 -4.11
N PHE A 55 -25.61 1.41 -3.91
CA PHE A 55 -26.41 0.76 -4.95
C PHE A 55 -27.76 1.46 -5.21
N GLY A 56 -28.07 2.49 -4.45
CA GLY A 56 -29.34 3.18 -4.58
C GLY A 56 -30.56 2.30 -4.22
N LEU A 57 -31.63 2.43 -5.00
CA LEU A 57 -32.84 1.64 -4.80
C LEU A 57 -32.70 0.25 -5.45
N MET A 58 -32.90 -0.77 -4.65
CA MET A 58 -32.94 -2.17 -5.11
C MET A 58 -34.23 -2.84 -4.66
N PHE A 59 -34.77 -3.72 -5.51
CA PHE A 59 -35.95 -4.53 -5.20
C PHE A 59 -35.56 -5.89 -4.63
N PRO A 60 -36.44 -6.55 -3.86
CA PRO A 60 -36.25 -7.94 -3.45
C PRO A 60 -35.92 -8.83 -4.65
N ASP A 61 -35.04 -9.82 -4.46
CA ASP A 61 -34.57 -10.76 -5.48
C ASP A 61 -33.79 -10.12 -6.65
N THR A 62 -33.35 -8.86 -6.49
CA THR A 62 -32.46 -8.23 -7.48
C THR A 62 -30.99 -8.25 -7.00
N THR A 63 -30.11 -8.37 -7.96
CA THR A 63 -28.65 -8.33 -7.74
C THR A 63 -28.06 -7.12 -8.45
N ASN A 64 -27.13 -6.45 -7.79
CA ASN A 64 -26.29 -5.44 -8.38
C ASN A 64 -24.83 -5.62 -7.92
N ASP A 65 -23.87 -5.15 -8.73
CA ASP A 65 -22.47 -5.20 -8.38
C ASP A 65 -21.72 -3.97 -8.92
N THR A 66 -20.45 -3.85 -8.54
CA THR A 66 -19.61 -2.69 -8.91
C THR A 66 -18.72 -2.96 -10.13
N THR A 67 -18.96 -4.01 -10.91
CA THR A 67 -18.06 -4.38 -12.03
C THR A 67 -18.16 -3.45 -13.24
N ASP A 68 -19.28 -2.77 -13.38
CA ASP A 68 -19.51 -1.72 -14.39
C ASP A 68 -19.09 -0.32 -13.88
N SER A 69 -18.55 -0.24 -12.66
CA SER A 69 -18.16 1.00 -11.98
C SER A 69 -19.34 1.91 -11.59
N ILE A 70 -20.56 1.40 -11.55
CA ILE A 70 -21.79 2.09 -11.13
C ILE A 70 -22.60 1.22 -10.16
N PRO A 71 -22.37 1.40 -8.83
CA PRO A 71 -21.43 2.31 -8.16
C PRO A 71 -19.96 1.89 -8.33
N PRO A 72 -19.01 2.82 -8.08
CA PRO A 72 -17.59 2.48 -8.16
C PRO A 72 -17.21 1.47 -7.06
N PRO A 73 -16.25 0.55 -7.32
CA PRO A 73 -15.74 -0.36 -6.31
C PRO A 73 -14.92 0.39 -5.25
N PHE A 74 -14.70 -0.23 -4.08
CA PHE A 74 -13.70 0.27 -3.15
C PHE A 74 -12.31 0.21 -3.79
N THR A 75 -11.54 1.27 -3.57
CA THR A 75 -10.13 1.33 -3.98
C THR A 75 -9.28 1.39 -2.73
N ILE A 76 -8.35 0.45 -2.57
CA ILE A 76 -7.39 0.43 -1.47
C ILE A 76 -6.03 0.76 -2.02
N GLN A 77 -5.32 1.69 -1.39
CA GLN A 77 -3.96 2.08 -1.76
C GLN A 77 -3.03 1.95 -0.56
N ASN A 78 -1.81 1.43 -0.80
CA ASN A 78 -0.75 1.35 0.20
C ASN A 78 0.13 2.61 0.11
N ASP A 79 -0.05 3.54 1.03
CA ASP A 79 0.73 4.78 1.13
C ASP A 79 1.93 4.64 2.08
N GLY A 80 2.21 3.44 2.57
CA GLY A 80 3.37 3.14 3.40
C GLY A 80 4.65 2.97 2.60
N ASN A 81 5.71 2.54 3.28
CA ASN A 81 6.98 2.18 2.65
C ASN A 81 7.33 0.69 2.88
N ARG A 82 6.32 -0.12 3.18
CA ARG A 82 6.43 -1.57 3.40
C ARG A 82 5.33 -2.30 2.64
N LYS A 83 5.64 -3.52 2.23
CA LYS A 83 4.65 -4.47 1.74
C LYS A 83 3.68 -4.80 2.88
N VAL A 84 2.38 -4.78 2.59
CA VAL A 84 1.32 -5.04 3.56
C VAL A 84 0.46 -6.23 3.14
N ASN A 85 0.00 -6.99 4.13
CA ASN A 85 -1.10 -7.92 3.99
C ASN A 85 -2.40 -7.17 4.33
N VAL A 86 -3.37 -7.18 3.43
CA VAL A 86 -4.68 -6.56 3.63
C VAL A 86 -5.69 -7.66 3.94
N THR A 87 -6.50 -7.42 4.96
CA THR A 87 -7.63 -8.27 5.31
C THR A 87 -8.94 -7.50 5.17
N ILE A 88 -10.05 -8.21 4.96
CA ILE A 88 -11.40 -7.66 4.84
C ILE A 88 -12.34 -8.32 5.83
N SER A 89 -13.25 -7.54 6.40
CA SER A 89 -14.43 -8.00 7.13
C SER A 89 -15.55 -6.97 7.00
N ALA A 90 -16.79 -7.37 7.28
CA ALA A 90 -17.92 -6.45 7.26
C ALA A 90 -19.03 -6.85 8.22
N THR A 91 -19.80 -5.86 8.69
CA THR A 91 -21.09 -6.12 9.32
C THR A 91 -22.08 -6.64 8.28
N SER A 92 -23.10 -7.40 8.73
CA SER A 92 -24.15 -7.89 7.82
C SER A 92 -24.88 -6.72 7.15
N LEU A 93 -25.08 -6.81 5.83
CA LEU A 93 -25.83 -5.82 5.07
C LEU A 93 -27.34 -5.97 5.26
N PHE A 94 -27.81 -7.20 5.37
CA PHE A 94 -29.21 -7.56 5.49
C PHE A 94 -29.53 -8.13 6.86
N SER A 95 -30.75 -7.88 7.34
CA SER A 95 -31.22 -8.39 8.62
C SER A 95 -31.63 -9.87 8.56
N THR A 96 -32.08 -10.32 7.40
CA THR A 96 -32.51 -11.71 7.15
C THR A 96 -31.38 -12.62 6.66
N ALA A 97 -30.21 -12.04 6.34
CA ALA A 97 -29.06 -12.77 5.82
C ALA A 97 -27.76 -12.29 6.48
N VAL A 98 -27.35 -13.00 7.52
CA VAL A 98 -26.15 -12.68 8.32
C VAL A 98 -24.90 -13.21 7.63
N ASN A 99 -23.86 -12.40 7.57
CA ASN A 99 -22.57 -12.79 7.00
C ASN A 99 -21.93 -13.99 7.74
N PRO A 100 -21.25 -14.89 7.02
CA PRO A 100 -21.08 -14.94 5.56
C PRO A 100 -22.33 -15.47 4.85
N THR A 101 -22.69 -14.88 3.72
CA THR A 101 -23.91 -15.22 2.99
C THR A 101 -23.73 -15.00 1.48
N ASP A 102 -24.56 -15.69 0.67
CA ASP A 102 -24.62 -15.49 -0.78
C ASP A 102 -25.16 -14.11 -1.20
N PHE A 103 -25.84 -13.42 -0.30
CA PHE A 103 -26.47 -12.13 -0.57
C PHE A 103 -25.51 -10.94 -0.48
N PHE A 104 -24.32 -11.10 0.13
CA PHE A 104 -23.31 -10.05 0.24
C PHE A 104 -21.92 -10.64 0.02
N LYS A 105 -21.32 -10.30 -1.11
CA LYS A 105 -20.06 -10.88 -1.60
C LYS A 105 -19.09 -9.81 -2.05
N PHE A 106 -17.81 -10.18 -2.12
CA PHE A 106 -16.77 -9.36 -2.68
C PHE A 106 -15.89 -10.12 -3.67
N ARG A 107 -15.22 -9.39 -4.55
CA ARG A 107 -14.22 -9.90 -5.48
C ARG A 107 -13.06 -8.92 -5.58
N ILE A 108 -11.85 -9.46 -5.69
CA ILE A 108 -10.65 -8.65 -5.91
C ILE A 108 -10.44 -8.46 -7.40
N ALA A 109 -10.07 -7.26 -7.82
CA ALA A 109 -9.65 -6.98 -9.19
C ALA A 109 -8.42 -6.08 -9.21
N ALA A 110 -7.64 -6.17 -10.29
CA ALA A 110 -6.54 -5.27 -10.52
C ALA A 110 -7.06 -3.85 -10.77
N SER A 111 -6.35 -2.85 -10.25
CA SER A 111 -6.67 -1.43 -10.48
C SER A 111 -6.31 -0.91 -11.87
N GLY A 112 -5.77 -1.75 -12.74
CA GLY A 112 -5.15 -1.36 -14.00
C GLY A 112 -3.64 -1.16 -13.93
N GLU A 113 -3.05 -1.24 -12.76
CA GLU A 113 -1.61 -1.12 -12.49
C GLU A 113 -0.81 -2.40 -12.77
N GLY A 114 -1.39 -3.35 -13.51
CA GLY A 114 -0.73 -4.61 -13.86
C GLY A 114 -0.95 -5.74 -12.84
N THR A 115 -0.25 -6.86 -13.04
CA THR A 115 -0.36 -8.05 -12.18
C THR A 115 0.52 -7.92 -10.93
N CYS A 116 0.15 -7.06 -10.02
CA CYS A 116 0.91 -6.78 -8.81
C CYS A 116 0.66 -7.77 -7.67
N TYR A 117 -0.14 -8.78 -7.91
CA TYR A 117 -0.51 -9.82 -6.95
C TYR A 117 0.51 -10.95 -6.98
N ILE A 118 1.61 -10.78 -6.30
CA ILE A 118 2.59 -11.85 -6.16
C ILE A 118 2.21 -12.69 -4.95
N GLY A 119 1.59 -13.84 -5.23
CA GLY A 119 1.32 -14.92 -4.28
C GLY A 119 0.17 -14.65 -3.30
N SER A 120 -0.73 -15.58 -3.19
CA SER A 120 -1.82 -15.69 -2.19
C SER A 120 -2.87 -14.58 -2.12
N CYS A 121 -3.18 -13.91 -3.23
CA CYS A 121 -4.47 -13.26 -3.32
C CYS A 121 -5.56 -14.31 -3.58
N THR A 122 -6.72 -14.13 -2.97
CA THR A 122 -7.95 -14.82 -3.37
C THR A 122 -8.11 -14.69 -4.89
N ASN A 123 -8.64 -15.74 -5.54
CA ASN A 123 -8.79 -15.75 -6.99
C ASN A 123 -9.60 -14.54 -7.47
N THR A 124 -9.02 -13.72 -8.34
CA THR A 124 -9.61 -12.47 -8.83
C THR A 124 -10.83 -12.68 -9.75
N SER A 125 -11.10 -13.89 -10.20
CA SER A 125 -12.25 -14.22 -11.07
C SER A 125 -13.49 -14.66 -10.31
N GLN A 126 -13.40 -14.88 -8.98
CA GLN A 126 -14.47 -15.39 -8.15
C GLN A 126 -14.97 -14.38 -7.13
N TYR A 127 -16.29 -14.41 -6.85
CA TYR A 127 -16.86 -13.75 -5.68
C TYR A 127 -16.77 -14.66 -4.45
N TYR A 128 -16.37 -14.06 -3.34
CA TYR A 128 -16.28 -14.68 -2.02
C TYR A 128 -17.35 -14.10 -1.11
N PHE A 129 -17.85 -14.91 -0.19
CA PHE A 129 -18.76 -14.42 0.85
C PHE A 129 -18.07 -13.36 1.71
N MET A 130 -18.77 -12.29 2.01
CA MET A 130 -18.27 -11.26 2.89
C MET A 130 -18.11 -11.82 4.31
N PRO A 131 -16.90 -11.84 4.89
CA PRO A 131 -16.69 -12.34 6.24
C PRO A 131 -17.24 -11.38 7.30
N SER A 132 -17.76 -11.90 8.41
CA SER A 132 -18.34 -11.09 9.49
C SER A 132 -17.30 -10.66 10.53
N ALA A 133 -16.75 -11.60 11.29
CA ALA A 133 -15.88 -11.32 12.43
C ALA A 133 -14.41 -11.67 12.16
N ASP A 134 -14.18 -12.75 11.42
CA ASP A 134 -12.82 -13.19 11.07
C ASP A 134 -12.39 -12.51 9.80
N SER A 135 -11.39 -11.65 9.91
CA SER A 135 -10.86 -10.96 8.75
C SER A 135 -10.18 -11.94 7.79
N LEU A 136 -10.66 -12.00 6.55
CA LEU A 136 -10.06 -12.80 5.50
C LEU A 136 -8.92 -12.04 4.86
N SER A 137 -7.73 -12.66 4.81
CA SER A 137 -6.60 -12.10 4.03
C SER A 137 -6.95 -12.10 2.55
N ILE A 138 -6.95 -10.93 1.94
CA ILE A 138 -7.34 -10.74 0.55
C ILE A 138 -6.16 -10.56 -0.38
N CYS A 139 -5.14 -9.80 0.01
CA CYS A 139 -4.04 -9.49 -0.86
C CYS A 139 -2.81 -8.95 -0.13
N TYR A 140 -1.64 -9.16 -0.73
CA TYR A 140 -0.43 -8.42 -0.41
C TYR A 140 -0.28 -7.23 -1.37
N LEU A 141 -0.25 -6.02 -0.84
CA LEU A 141 0.04 -4.81 -1.60
C LEU A 141 1.50 -4.39 -1.43
N ASN A 142 2.14 -4.08 -2.55
CA ASN A 142 3.46 -3.47 -2.54
C ASN A 142 3.36 -1.97 -2.18
N PHE A 143 4.48 -1.28 -2.07
CA PHE A 143 4.57 0.15 -1.79
C PHE A 143 5.14 0.95 -2.98
N THR A 144 5.19 0.34 -4.16
CA THR A 144 5.64 1.01 -5.38
C THR A 144 4.45 1.43 -6.22
N ASN A 145 4.47 2.62 -6.78
CA ASN A 145 3.38 3.24 -7.56
C ASN A 145 2.75 2.35 -8.66
N SER A 146 3.42 1.30 -9.09
CA SER A 146 2.87 0.38 -10.09
C SER A 146 2.14 -0.83 -9.50
N CYS A 147 2.13 -0.97 -8.15
CA CYS A 147 1.67 -2.18 -7.46
C CYS A 147 1.11 -1.91 -6.07
N ASP A 148 0.69 -0.69 -5.79
CA ASP A 148 0.22 -0.26 -4.47
C ASP A 148 -1.30 -0.22 -4.34
N THR A 149 -2.04 -0.41 -5.43
CA THR A 149 -3.51 -0.23 -5.47
C THR A 149 -4.25 -1.50 -5.86
N VAL A 150 -5.40 -1.73 -5.23
CA VAL A 150 -6.31 -2.85 -5.53
C VAL A 150 -7.76 -2.39 -5.52
N LEU A 151 -8.58 -2.96 -6.40
CA LEU A 151 -10.03 -2.76 -6.43
C LEU A 151 -10.74 -3.91 -5.74
N ILE A 152 -11.72 -3.59 -4.90
CA ILE A 152 -12.59 -4.56 -4.26
C ILE A 152 -14.01 -4.34 -4.76
N HIS A 153 -14.44 -5.20 -5.66
CA HIS A 153 -15.81 -5.21 -6.16
C HIS A 153 -16.74 -5.80 -5.12
N ILE A 154 -17.90 -5.20 -4.99
CA ILE A 154 -18.98 -5.66 -4.12
C ILE A 154 -20.11 -6.18 -5.01
N ASN A 155 -20.74 -7.27 -4.56
CA ASN A 155 -21.96 -7.80 -5.14
C ASN A 155 -22.99 -7.94 -4.02
N ALA A 156 -24.16 -7.37 -4.22
CA ALA A 156 -25.27 -7.43 -3.29
C ALA A 156 -26.53 -7.96 -3.99
N THR A 157 -27.18 -8.95 -3.37
CA THR A 157 -28.46 -9.47 -3.80
C THR A 157 -29.45 -9.27 -2.65
N VAL A 158 -30.56 -8.57 -2.91
CA VAL A 158 -31.55 -8.31 -1.85
C VAL A 158 -32.33 -9.62 -1.56
N PRO A 159 -32.31 -10.14 -0.30
CA PRO A 159 -33.11 -11.31 0.05
C PRO A 159 -34.60 -11.06 -0.17
N VAL A 160 -35.35 -12.07 -0.63
CA VAL A 160 -36.79 -11.96 -0.91
C VAL A 160 -37.60 -11.47 0.30
N ALA A 161 -37.20 -11.92 1.49
CA ALA A 161 -37.89 -11.60 2.74
C ALA A 161 -37.28 -10.43 3.50
N GLU A 162 -36.36 -9.68 2.88
CA GLU A 162 -35.73 -8.53 3.56
C GLU A 162 -36.76 -7.41 3.73
N PRO A 163 -36.97 -6.90 4.95
CA PRO A 163 -37.86 -5.76 5.18
C PRO A 163 -37.38 -4.52 4.42
N ASP A 164 -38.31 -3.63 4.07
CA ASP A 164 -38.01 -2.33 3.49
C ASP A 164 -37.16 -1.45 4.41
N GLY A 165 -36.58 -0.38 3.85
CA GLY A 165 -35.73 0.56 4.55
C GLY A 165 -34.27 0.55 4.13
N ILE A 166 -33.52 1.52 4.65
CA ILE A 166 -32.10 1.68 4.34
C ILE A 166 -31.31 0.51 4.95
N LYS A 167 -30.45 -0.09 4.12
CA LYS A 167 -29.52 -1.14 4.52
C LYS A 167 -28.10 -0.61 4.45
N THR A 168 -27.34 -0.80 5.52
CA THR A 168 -25.95 -0.35 5.60
C THR A 168 -25.06 -1.44 6.16
N SER A 169 -23.85 -1.51 5.64
CA SER A 169 -22.78 -2.36 6.15
C SER A 169 -21.51 -1.54 6.28
N THR A 170 -20.79 -1.73 7.36
CA THR A 170 -19.44 -1.20 7.51
C THR A 170 -18.46 -2.26 7.03
N VAL A 171 -17.77 -1.98 5.92
CA VAL A 171 -16.68 -2.81 5.41
C VAL A 171 -15.38 -2.29 5.99
N THR A 172 -14.63 -3.17 6.64
CA THR A 172 -13.36 -2.84 7.31
C THR A 172 -12.20 -3.50 6.57
N PHE A 173 -11.21 -2.70 6.24
CA PHE A 173 -9.92 -3.14 5.70
C PHE A 173 -8.84 -2.89 6.74
N LEU A 174 -8.04 -3.92 7.02
CA LEU A 174 -6.94 -3.83 7.97
C LEU A 174 -5.64 -4.21 7.27
N ALA A 175 -4.61 -3.39 7.43
CA ALA A 175 -3.28 -3.66 6.93
C ALA A 175 -2.35 -4.09 8.07
N SER A 176 -1.57 -5.12 7.82
CA SER A 176 -0.46 -5.56 8.66
C SER A 176 0.81 -5.72 7.82
N GLN A 177 1.97 -5.70 8.44
CA GLN A 177 3.21 -5.98 7.71
C GLN A 177 3.16 -7.40 7.12
N ALA A 178 3.52 -7.53 5.84
CA ALA A 178 3.61 -8.80 5.12
C ALA A 178 4.96 -9.49 5.35
#